data_aefda39b26363f5d610d8128c60647b0
#
_entry.id   aefda39b26363f5d610d8128c60647b0
#
_cell.length_a   1.000
_cell.length_b   1.000
_cell.length_c   1.000
_cell.angle_alpha   90.00
_cell.angle_beta   90.00
_cell.angle_gamma   90.00
#
_symmetry.space_group_name_H-M   'P 1'
#
loop_
_entity.id
_entity.type
_entity.pdbx_description
1 polymer ?
#
loop_
_entity_poly.entity_id
_entity_poly.type
_entity_poly.pdbx_seq_one_letter_code
_entity_poly.pdbx_strand_id
1 'polypeptide(L)'
;MSTVSPGAATATAIVREVRARAVRVPMPEPHRTASGVIAESPLVLVDVVTSDGVTGHGIVFTYSTAALAATTSLVQENAPLVVGETLAPTDRWHALAARFRLLGTQGLVGMAISGIDMALWDALARTHHTSLVRLLGGIERPQRVYGAVGYDGAAGAARTAAGWAARGFTGVKAKIGYPDVQEDLAVVRAIRDAVGPSAAIMVDYNQSLTPADAIGRIRVLEGEGLAWVEEPTLAHDFDGHAHIARVVDTPIQCGENWWGPQDMAHAIRARASDAVMPDVMKMLGVTGWLKAATLAEGAGLRVSTHLWSELSAQLLSLTPMAHWLEYCDWWNPILAAPLRVEQGFSRIDGVIGTGVEWDEAAVQRCLA
;
A
#
# COMPACT_ATOMS: atom_id res chain seq x y z
N MET A 1 42.14 -25.11 20.88
CA MET A 1 41.31 -25.19 19.65
C MET A 1 39.93 -25.65 20.10
N SER A 2 38.99 -24.72 20.20
CA SER A 2 37.60 -25.00 20.59
C SER A 2 36.83 -25.39 19.33
N THR A 3 36.40 -26.64 19.27
CA THR A 3 35.56 -27.13 18.17
C THR A 3 34.17 -26.53 18.32
N VAL A 4 33.84 -25.56 17.46
CA VAL A 4 32.46 -25.10 17.30
C VAL A 4 31.69 -26.25 16.63
N SER A 5 30.78 -26.88 17.38
CA SER A 5 29.83 -27.83 16.80
C SER A 5 29.03 -27.11 15.72
N PRO A 6 28.89 -27.67 14.52
CA PRO A 6 27.96 -27.11 13.52
C PRO A 6 26.55 -27.16 14.12
N GLY A 7 25.96 -26.00 14.38
CA GLY A 7 24.57 -25.92 14.81
C GLY A 7 23.71 -26.72 13.84
N ALA A 8 22.79 -27.52 14.39
CA ALA A 8 21.81 -28.26 13.60
C ALA A 8 21.16 -27.29 12.61
N ALA A 9 21.26 -27.57 11.32
CA ALA A 9 20.53 -26.84 10.30
C ALA A 9 19.05 -26.90 10.71
N THR A 10 18.48 -25.76 11.07
CA THR A 10 17.06 -25.68 11.37
C THR A 10 16.31 -26.23 10.17
N ALA A 11 15.53 -27.30 10.36
CA ALA A 11 14.74 -27.90 9.30
C ALA A 11 13.89 -26.78 8.66
N THR A 12 14.00 -26.65 7.35
CA THR A 12 13.28 -25.62 6.60
C THR A 12 11.79 -25.82 6.80
N ALA A 13 11.08 -24.82 7.30
CA ALA A 13 9.65 -24.91 7.55
C ALA A 13 8.89 -25.23 6.24
N ILE A 14 7.85 -26.04 6.33
CA ILE A 14 6.95 -26.42 5.22
C ILE A 14 5.60 -25.75 5.46
N VAL A 15 4.97 -25.25 4.41
CA VAL A 15 3.60 -24.74 4.47
C VAL A 15 2.62 -25.90 4.66
N ARG A 16 1.82 -25.87 5.71
CA ARG A 16 0.81 -26.88 6.03
C ARG A 16 -0.58 -26.52 5.55
N GLU A 17 -0.90 -25.24 5.59
CA GLU A 17 -2.25 -24.77 5.26
C GLU A 17 -2.19 -23.33 4.76
N VAL A 18 -3.11 -22.99 3.85
CA VAL A 18 -3.43 -21.62 3.47
C VAL A 18 -4.93 -21.42 3.71
N ARG A 19 -5.29 -20.48 4.55
CA ARG A 19 -6.68 -20.11 4.85
C ARG A 19 -7.01 -18.78 4.21
N ALA A 20 -8.21 -18.64 3.68
CA ALA A 20 -8.76 -17.37 3.20
C ALA A 20 -10.09 -17.10 3.90
N ARG A 21 -10.21 -15.93 4.52
CA ARG A 21 -11.42 -15.50 5.24
C ARG A 21 -11.90 -14.17 4.66
N ALA A 22 -13.12 -14.18 4.14
CA ALA A 22 -13.76 -12.96 3.66
C ALA A 22 -14.36 -12.19 4.84
N VAL A 23 -14.04 -10.91 4.96
CA VAL A 23 -14.59 -10.01 5.99
C VAL A 23 -15.06 -8.70 5.40
N ARG A 24 -16.02 -8.04 6.07
CA ARG A 24 -16.48 -6.68 5.77
C ARG A 24 -16.30 -5.85 7.03
N VAL A 25 -15.25 -5.05 7.05
CA VAL A 25 -14.87 -4.26 8.22
C VAL A 25 -15.48 -2.87 8.10
N PRO A 26 -16.38 -2.46 9.02
CA PRO A 26 -16.89 -1.09 9.04
C PRO A 26 -15.74 -0.10 9.23
N MET A 27 -15.66 0.92 8.36
CA MET A 27 -14.67 1.98 8.52
C MET A 27 -15.02 2.87 9.73
N PRO A 28 -14.02 3.33 10.51
CA PRO A 28 -14.25 4.28 11.61
C PRO A 28 -14.98 5.54 11.14
N GLU A 29 -14.60 6.03 9.97
CA GLU A 29 -15.30 7.10 9.22
C GLU A 29 -15.44 6.69 7.75
N PRO A 30 -16.65 6.81 7.15
CA PRO A 30 -16.83 6.50 5.74
C PRO A 30 -15.95 7.38 4.85
N HIS A 31 -15.18 6.76 3.95
CA HIS A 31 -14.32 7.49 3.03
C HIS A 31 -15.09 7.92 1.78
N ARG A 32 -15.09 9.21 1.49
CA ARG A 32 -15.76 9.78 0.31
C ARG A 32 -14.77 9.93 -0.83
N THR A 33 -15.17 9.51 -2.01
CA THR A 33 -14.44 9.70 -3.27
C THR A 33 -15.37 10.34 -4.31
N ALA A 34 -14.84 10.82 -5.41
CA ALA A 34 -15.66 11.30 -6.52
C ALA A 34 -16.61 10.23 -7.09
N SER A 35 -16.29 8.93 -6.89
CA SER A 35 -17.09 7.80 -7.37
C SER A 35 -18.13 7.28 -6.38
N GLY A 36 -18.14 7.77 -5.13
CA GLY A 36 -19.07 7.35 -4.10
C GLY A 36 -18.50 7.29 -2.69
N VAL A 37 -19.23 6.63 -1.80
CA VAL A 37 -18.88 6.49 -0.38
C VAL A 37 -18.48 5.05 -0.10
N ILE A 38 -17.30 4.85 0.48
CA ILE A 38 -16.80 3.57 0.97
C ILE A 38 -17.02 3.57 2.49
N ALA A 39 -18.00 2.81 2.96
CA ALA A 39 -18.38 2.73 4.37
C ALA A 39 -17.79 1.51 5.09
N GLU A 40 -17.28 0.56 4.35
CA GLU A 40 -16.69 -0.68 4.85
C GLU A 40 -15.52 -1.11 3.97
N SER A 41 -14.59 -1.84 4.56
CA SER A 41 -13.47 -2.46 3.86
C SER A 41 -13.77 -3.92 3.58
N PRO A 42 -14.09 -4.31 2.33
CA PRO A 42 -14.21 -5.72 1.96
C PRO A 42 -12.80 -6.32 1.81
N LEU A 43 -12.42 -7.22 2.73
CA LEU A 43 -11.08 -7.78 2.80
C LEU A 43 -11.10 -9.30 2.68
N VAL A 44 -10.04 -9.85 2.10
CA VAL A 44 -9.69 -11.27 2.23
C VAL A 44 -8.46 -11.36 3.13
N LEU A 45 -8.63 -11.93 4.31
CA LEU A 45 -7.53 -12.23 5.22
C LEU A 45 -6.94 -13.58 4.81
N VAL A 46 -5.62 -13.61 4.63
CA VAL A 46 -4.90 -14.81 4.21
C VAL A 46 -3.96 -15.24 5.33
N ASP A 47 -4.13 -16.47 5.82
CA ASP A 47 -3.25 -17.04 6.82
C ASP A 47 -2.48 -18.21 6.23
N VAL A 48 -1.16 -18.21 6.37
CA VAL A 48 -0.26 -19.31 6.02
C VAL A 48 0.22 -19.96 7.30
N VAL A 49 -0.13 -21.25 7.50
CA VAL A 49 0.30 -22.04 8.66
C VAL A 49 1.45 -22.96 8.26
N THR A 50 2.52 -22.95 9.04
CA THR A 50 3.74 -23.72 8.79
C THR A 50 3.81 -25.00 9.60
N SER A 51 4.77 -25.89 9.29
CA SER A 51 4.97 -27.18 9.97
C SER A 51 5.43 -27.05 11.43
N ASP A 52 6.01 -25.93 11.79
CA ASP A 52 6.44 -25.56 13.14
C ASP A 52 5.37 -24.80 13.93
N GLY A 53 4.17 -24.66 13.35
CA GLY A 53 3.00 -24.06 14.01
C GLY A 53 2.96 -22.53 13.94
N VAL A 54 3.85 -21.89 13.20
CA VAL A 54 3.82 -20.45 12.98
C VAL A 54 2.71 -20.12 11.99
N THR A 55 1.99 -19.02 12.22
CA THR A 55 1.02 -18.48 11.29
C THR A 55 1.49 -17.11 10.81
N GLY A 56 1.58 -16.94 9.50
CA GLY A 56 1.83 -15.65 8.86
C GLY A 56 0.56 -15.09 8.24
N HIS A 57 0.46 -13.77 8.20
CA HIS A 57 -0.73 -13.02 7.83
C HIS A 57 -0.52 -12.19 6.57
N GLY A 58 -1.49 -12.24 5.68
CA GLY A 58 -1.61 -11.38 4.51
C GLY A 58 -3.01 -10.79 4.43
N ILE A 59 -3.15 -9.67 3.74
CA ILE A 59 -4.42 -8.95 3.63
C ILE A 59 -4.62 -8.47 2.20
N VAL A 60 -5.83 -8.65 1.67
CA VAL A 60 -6.23 -8.17 0.34
C VAL A 60 -7.46 -7.29 0.49
N PHE A 61 -7.40 -6.08 -0.01
CA PHE A 61 -8.53 -5.14 -0.08
C PHE A 61 -9.14 -5.21 -1.46
N THR A 62 -10.39 -5.64 -1.56
CA THR A 62 -11.04 -5.87 -2.87
C THR A 62 -11.74 -4.64 -3.43
N TYR A 63 -11.70 -3.50 -2.74
CA TYR A 63 -12.37 -2.23 -3.09
C TYR A 63 -13.90 -2.33 -3.25
N SER A 64 -14.40 -3.50 -3.63
CA SER A 64 -15.83 -3.78 -3.84
C SER A 64 -16.19 -5.14 -3.25
N THR A 65 -17.34 -5.19 -2.58
CA THR A 65 -17.91 -6.45 -2.07
C THR A 65 -18.20 -7.45 -3.20
N ALA A 66 -18.45 -6.97 -4.43
CA ALA A 66 -18.67 -7.83 -5.59
C ALA A 66 -17.43 -8.68 -5.96
N ALA A 67 -16.22 -8.21 -5.64
CA ALA A 67 -14.98 -8.94 -5.91
C ALA A 67 -14.57 -9.88 -4.77
N LEU A 68 -15.19 -9.77 -3.59
CA LEU A 68 -14.77 -10.45 -2.37
C LEU A 68 -14.76 -11.98 -2.50
N ALA A 69 -15.88 -12.56 -2.94
CA ALA A 69 -16.02 -14.00 -3.10
C ALA A 69 -15.04 -14.57 -4.16
N ALA A 70 -14.91 -13.88 -5.30
CA ALA A 70 -14.01 -14.30 -6.37
C ALA A 70 -12.54 -14.27 -5.92
N THR A 71 -12.12 -13.25 -5.19
CA THR A 71 -10.76 -13.14 -4.66
C THR A 71 -10.50 -14.21 -3.61
N THR A 72 -11.44 -14.46 -2.72
CA THR A 72 -11.35 -15.54 -1.71
C THR A 72 -11.18 -16.91 -2.40
N SER A 73 -11.99 -17.21 -3.41
CA SER A 73 -11.88 -18.44 -4.19
C SER A 73 -10.53 -18.55 -4.89
N LEU A 74 -10.01 -17.46 -5.49
CA LEU A 74 -8.69 -17.48 -6.11
C LEU A 74 -7.56 -17.80 -5.12
N VAL A 75 -7.61 -17.26 -3.90
CA VAL A 75 -6.63 -17.62 -2.86
C VAL A 75 -6.72 -19.12 -2.53
N GLN A 76 -7.93 -19.65 -2.34
CA GLN A 76 -8.16 -21.06 -2.00
C GLN A 76 -7.71 -22.00 -3.13
N GLU A 77 -8.01 -21.67 -4.39
CA GLU A 77 -7.64 -22.45 -5.57
C GLU A 77 -6.12 -22.44 -5.84
N ASN A 78 -5.39 -21.43 -5.31
CA ASN A 78 -3.94 -21.35 -5.39
C ASN A 78 -3.23 -22.03 -4.22
N ALA A 79 -3.93 -22.34 -3.12
CA ALA A 79 -3.36 -23.00 -1.95
C ALA A 79 -2.59 -24.31 -2.28
N PRO A 80 -3.04 -25.19 -3.19
CA PRO A 80 -2.31 -26.41 -3.55
C PRO A 80 -0.93 -26.20 -4.18
N LEU A 81 -0.63 -25.00 -4.69
CA LEU A 81 0.70 -24.64 -5.23
C LEU A 81 1.70 -24.26 -4.13
N VAL A 82 1.21 -24.14 -2.90
CA VAL A 82 1.99 -23.64 -1.76
C VAL A 82 2.02 -24.68 -0.64
N VAL A 83 0.89 -25.36 -0.40
CA VAL A 83 0.77 -26.41 0.65
C VAL A 83 1.63 -27.60 0.31
N GLY A 84 2.38 -28.10 1.30
CA GLY A 84 3.34 -29.18 1.17
C GLY A 84 4.71 -28.73 0.70
N GLU A 85 4.86 -27.50 0.29
CA GLU A 85 6.09 -26.91 -0.22
C GLU A 85 6.89 -26.19 0.88
N THR A 86 8.18 -26.03 0.63
CA THR A 86 9.08 -25.24 1.49
C THR A 86 8.59 -23.81 1.62
N LEU A 87 8.69 -23.24 2.82
CA LEU A 87 8.44 -21.82 3.09
C LEU A 87 9.55 -20.97 2.44
N ALA A 88 9.41 -20.76 1.15
CA ALA A 88 10.33 -20.01 0.29
C ALA A 88 9.54 -18.99 -0.54
N PRO A 89 9.24 -17.79 0.04
CA PRO A 89 8.30 -16.84 -0.55
C PRO A 89 8.59 -16.52 -2.02
N THR A 90 9.86 -16.25 -2.36
CA THR A 90 10.26 -15.90 -3.74
C THR A 90 9.96 -17.03 -4.73
N ASP A 91 10.27 -18.28 -4.39
CA ASP A 91 10.02 -19.42 -5.27
C ASP A 91 8.52 -19.68 -5.43
N ARG A 92 7.77 -19.55 -4.34
CA ARG A 92 6.30 -19.70 -4.37
C ARG A 92 5.65 -18.59 -5.19
N TRP A 93 6.13 -17.36 -5.08
CA TRP A 93 5.70 -16.24 -5.92
C TRP A 93 5.89 -16.54 -7.42
N HIS A 94 7.05 -17.06 -7.80
CA HIS A 94 7.32 -17.43 -9.19
C HIS A 94 6.41 -18.57 -9.67
N ALA A 95 6.16 -19.58 -8.86
CA ALA A 95 5.25 -20.67 -9.17
C ALA A 95 3.81 -20.16 -9.37
N LEU A 96 3.31 -19.30 -8.46
CA LEU A 96 2.00 -18.69 -8.56
C LEU A 96 1.87 -17.82 -9.81
N ALA A 97 2.85 -16.95 -10.10
CA ALA A 97 2.82 -16.12 -11.30
C ALA A 97 2.86 -16.95 -12.59
N ALA A 98 3.63 -18.03 -12.62
CA ALA A 98 3.72 -18.92 -13.78
C ALA A 98 2.40 -19.65 -14.08
N ARG A 99 1.60 -19.97 -13.05
CA ARG A 99 0.27 -20.59 -13.19
C ARG A 99 -0.66 -19.75 -14.06
N PHE A 100 -0.53 -18.43 -13.97
CA PHE A 100 -1.42 -17.49 -14.65
C PHE A 100 -0.82 -16.86 -15.91
N ARG A 101 0.21 -17.49 -16.51
CA ARG A 101 0.87 -16.93 -17.69
C ARG A 101 -0.08 -16.56 -18.84
N LEU A 102 -1.13 -17.35 -19.07
CA LEU A 102 -2.10 -17.12 -20.14
C LEU A 102 -3.20 -16.14 -19.75
N LEU A 103 -3.53 -16.04 -18.46
CA LEU A 103 -4.58 -15.14 -17.95
C LEU A 103 -4.02 -13.75 -17.61
N GLY A 104 -2.76 -13.68 -17.26
CA GLY A 104 -2.12 -12.48 -16.72
C GLY A 104 -2.19 -12.44 -15.18
N THR A 105 -1.41 -11.53 -14.60
CA THR A 105 -1.30 -11.35 -13.15
C THR A 105 -1.90 -10.02 -12.68
N GLN A 106 -2.66 -9.34 -13.52
CA GLN A 106 -3.39 -8.12 -13.15
C GLN A 106 -4.71 -8.45 -12.44
N GLY A 107 -5.29 -7.45 -11.79
CA GLY A 107 -6.61 -7.55 -11.16
C GLY A 107 -6.65 -8.59 -10.05
N LEU A 108 -7.76 -9.33 -9.96
CA LEU A 108 -8.02 -10.26 -8.86
C LEU A 108 -6.96 -11.37 -8.74
N VAL A 109 -6.36 -11.78 -9.86
CA VAL A 109 -5.27 -12.78 -9.86
C VAL A 109 -4.06 -12.22 -9.11
N GLY A 110 -3.63 -11.01 -9.44
CA GLY A 110 -2.52 -10.34 -8.76
C GLY A 110 -2.80 -10.11 -7.27
N MET A 111 -4.03 -9.72 -6.93
CA MET A 111 -4.47 -9.55 -5.55
C MET A 111 -4.35 -10.86 -4.75
N ALA A 112 -4.81 -11.99 -5.31
CA ALA A 112 -4.73 -13.30 -4.65
C ALA A 112 -3.28 -13.75 -4.46
N ILE A 113 -2.41 -13.58 -5.48
CA ILE A 113 -0.98 -13.87 -5.38
C ILE A 113 -0.35 -13.02 -4.28
N SER A 114 -0.69 -11.73 -4.23
CA SER A 114 -0.17 -10.78 -3.25
C SER A 114 -0.51 -11.18 -1.81
N GLY A 115 -1.77 -11.53 -1.54
CA GLY A 115 -2.18 -11.96 -0.20
C GLY A 115 -1.41 -13.19 0.29
N ILE A 116 -1.19 -14.17 -0.60
CA ILE A 116 -0.40 -15.37 -0.28
C ILE A 116 1.08 -14.99 -0.06
N ASP A 117 1.67 -14.14 -0.92
CA ASP A 117 3.08 -13.73 -0.81
C ASP A 117 3.33 -12.95 0.49
N MET A 118 2.45 -12.02 0.85
CA MET A 118 2.52 -11.29 2.13
C MET A 118 2.52 -12.24 3.32
N ALA A 119 1.60 -13.23 3.33
CA ALA A 119 1.48 -14.20 4.40
C ALA A 119 2.70 -15.14 4.49
N LEU A 120 3.29 -15.51 3.35
CA LEU A 120 4.53 -16.31 3.31
C LEU A 120 5.72 -15.55 3.89
N TRP A 121 5.89 -14.27 3.53
CA TRP A 121 6.96 -13.44 4.08
C TRP A 121 6.77 -13.16 5.57
N ASP A 122 5.53 -12.94 6.00
CA ASP A 122 5.20 -12.79 7.42
C ASP A 122 5.52 -14.06 8.21
N ALA A 123 5.10 -15.24 7.71
CA ALA A 123 5.41 -16.53 8.30
C ALA A 123 6.93 -16.74 8.42
N LEU A 124 7.69 -16.43 7.37
CA LEU A 124 9.14 -16.59 7.38
C LEU A 124 9.80 -15.70 8.43
N ALA A 125 9.39 -14.43 8.52
CA ALA A 125 9.92 -13.51 9.51
C ALA A 125 9.56 -13.94 10.94
N ARG A 126 8.33 -14.43 11.15
CA ARG A 126 7.86 -14.96 12.45
C ARG A 126 8.60 -16.25 12.87
N THR A 127 8.87 -17.16 11.94
CA THR A 127 9.68 -18.37 12.19
C THR A 127 11.09 -18.00 12.68
N HIS A 128 11.63 -16.88 12.22
CA HIS A 128 12.91 -16.35 12.68
C HIS A 128 12.81 -15.37 13.85
N HIS A 129 11.63 -15.17 14.43
CA HIS A 129 11.36 -14.23 15.54
C HIS A 129 11.91 -12.82 15.28
N THR A 130 11.76 -12.32 14.07
CA THR A 130 12.32 -11.03 13.64
C THR A 130 11.31 -10.23 12.83
N SER A 131 11.58 -8.94 12.62
CA SER A 131 10.79 -8.12 11.69
C SER A 131 11.14 -8.46 10.23
N LEU A 132 10.22 -8.19 9.30
CA LEU A 132 10.49 -8.33 7.87
C LEU A 132 11.70 -7.50 7.44
N VAL A 133 11.85 -6.28 7.99
CA VAL A 133 13.02 -5.42 7.73
C VAL A 133 14.32 -6.12 8.03
N ARG A 134 14.43 -6.69 9.23
CA ARG A 134 15.67 -7.37 9.68
C ARG A 134 15.89 -8.67 8.93
N LEU A 135 14.83 -9.43 8.64
CA LEU A 135 14.92 -10.65 7.83
C LEU A 135 15.57 -10.36 6.48
N LEU A 136 15.21 -9.22 5.87
CA LEU A 136 15.73 -8.77 4.57
C LEU A 136 17.04 -7.97 4.66
N GLY A 137 17.69 -7.95 5.83
CA GLY A 137 19.01 -7.34 6.03
C GLY A 137 18.98 -5.83 6.25
N GLY A 138 17.81 -5.24 6.50
CA GLY A 138 17.64 -3.82 6.76
C GLY A 138 17.67 -3.46 8.26
N ILE A 139 17.47 -2.16 8.51
CA ILE A 139 17.33 -1.57 9.85
C ILE A 139 15.99 -0.85 9.90
N GLU A 140 15.22 -1.05 10.98
CA GLU A 140 13.96 -0.35 11.19
C GLU A 140 14.24 1.17 11.27
N ARG A 141 13.54 1.93 10.41
CA ARG A 141 13.63 3.40 10.35
C ARG A 141 12.24 4.00 10.44
N PRO A 142 12.05 5.06 11.25
CA PRO A 142 10.82 5.83 11.24
C PRO A 142 10.57 6.43 9.85
N GLN A 143 9.35 6.28 9.34
CA GLN A 143 8.93 6.85 8.05
C GLN A 143 8.00 8.04 8.29
N ARG A 144 8.14 9.11 7.50
CA ARG A 144 7.21 10.26 7.53
C ARG A 144 5.83 9.80 7.07
N VAL A 145 4.78 10.21 7.79
CA VAL A 145 3.41 9.73 7.55
C VAL A 145 2.51 10.87 7.11
N TYR A 146 1.61 10.60 6.17
CA TYR A 146 0.48 11.49 5.86
C TYR A 146 -0.85 10.76 6.05
N GLY A 147 -1.89 11.54 6.39
CA GLY A 147 -3.25 11.04 6.56
C GLY A 147 -4.12 11.33 5.34
N ALA A 148 -5.08 10.44 5.06
CA ALA A 148 -6.01 10.60 3.96
C ALA A 148 -7.16 11.56 4.32
N VAL A 149 -7.53 12.43 3.37
CA VAL A 149 -8.68 13.34 3.43
C VAL A 149 -9.59 13.02 2.25
N GLY A 150 -10.86 12.79 2.52
CA GLY A 150 -11.84 12.43 1.50
C GLY A 150 -12.29 13.58 0.60
N TYR A 151 -13.25 13.28 -0.27
CA TYR A 151 -13.92 14.24 -1.16
C TYR A 151 -15.06 14.94 -0.40
N ASP A 152 -14.71 15.82 0.57
CA ASP A 152 -15.63 16.33 1.60
C ASP A 152 -15.89 17.84 1.48
N GLY A 153 -15.48 18.47 0.38
CA GLY A 153 -15.51 19.92 0.20
C GLY A 153 -14.56 20.65 1.16
N ALA A 154 -14.41 21.95 1.01
CA ALA A 154 -13.42 22.72 1.76
C ALA A 154 -13.58 22.60 3.29
N ALA A 155 -14.80 22.71 3.82
CA ALA A 155 -15.03 22.63 5.25
C ALA A 155 -14.82 21.22 5.83
N GLY A 156 -15.22 20.17 5.10
CA GLY A 156 -14.99 18.78 5.50
C GLY A 156 -13.51 18.43 5.47
N ALA A 157 -12.84 18.78 4.39
CA ALA A 157 -11.40 18.55 4.21
C ALA A 157 -10.57 19.24 5.31
N ALA A 158 -10.88 20.50 5.64
CA ALA A 158 -10.21 21.22 6.72
C ALA A 158 -10.38 20.53 8.09
N ARG A 159 -11.59 20.05 8.41
CA ARG A 159 -11.84 19.33 9.67
C ARG A 159 -11.04 18.04 9.77
N THR A 160 -11.06 17.22 8.69
CA THR A 160 -10.31 15.96 8.65
C THR A 160 -8.81 16.20 8.73
N ALA A 161 -8.29 17.20 7.99
CA ALA A 161 -6.88 17.58 8.04
C ALA A 161 -6.44 18.06 9.42
N ALA A 162 -7.26 18.89 10.09
CA ALA A 162 -7.02 19.32 11.49
C ALA A 162 -6.99 18.11 12.45
N GLY A 163 -7.85 17.12 12.24
CA GLY A 163 -7.85 15.88 13.02
C GLY A 163 -6.54 15.11 12.87
N TRP A 164 -6.01 14.99 11.66
CA TRP A 164 -4.70 14.38 11.40
C TRP A 164 -3.57 15.18 12.05
N ALA A 165 -3.56 16.51 11.92
CA ALA A 165 -2.56 17.37 12.56
C ALA A 165 -2.57 17.24 14.08
N ALA A 166 -3.76 17.16 14.71
CA ALA A 166 -3.91 16.94 16.16
C ALA A 166 -3.34 15.58 16.62
N ARG A 167 -3.33 14.57 15.73
CA ARG A 167 -2.67 13.26 15.94
C ARG A 167 -1.16 13.29 15.64
N GLY A 168 -0.59 14.46 15.33
CA GLY A 168 0.83 14.65 15.09
C GLY A 168 1.28 14.38 13.65
N PHE A 169 0.37 14.20 12.68
CA PHE A 169 0.73 14.03 11.28
C PHE A 169 1.27 15.32 10.68
N THR A 170 2.31 15.23 9.86
CA THR A 170 2.97 16.38 9.23
C THR A 170 2.63 16.54 7.74
N GLY A 171 1.73 15.70 7.24
CA GLY A 171 1.22 15.76 5.88
C GLY A 171 -0.20 15.21 5.77
N VAL A 172 -0.93 15.65 4.75
CA VAL A 172 -2.27 15.17 4.41
C VAL A 172 -2.42 15.10 2.90
N LYS A 173 -3.15 14.09 2.40
CA LYS A 173 -3.50 13.93 0.99
C LYS A 173 -5.01 14.03 0.81
N ALA A 174 -5.47 14.99 0.01
CA ALA A 174 -6.89 15.25 -0.22
C ALA A 174 -7.34 14.80 -1.61
N LYS A 175 -8.52 14.16 -1.66
CA LYS A 175 -9.21 13.89 -2.91
C LYS A 175 -9.80 15.19 -3.45
N ILE A 176 -9.49 15.50 -4.72
CA ILE A 176 -10.00 16.66 -5.47
C ILE A 176 -10.52 16.25 -6.85
N GLY A 177 -10.87 17.21 -7.70
CA GLY A 177 -11.50 16.98 -9.00
C GLY A 177 -12.96 17.37 -8.97
N TYR A 178 -13.28 18.43 -8.24
CA TYR A 178 -14.63 19.04 -8.21
C TYR A 178 -15.00 19.58 -9.61
N PRO A 179 -16.30 19.78 -9.90
CA PRO A 179 -16.71 20.32 -11.21
C PRO A 179 -15.99 21.61 -11.57
N ASP A 180 -15.87 22.55 -10.62
CA ASP A 180 -15.10 23.77 -10.78
C ASP A 180 -13.72 23.65 -10.12
N VAL A 181 -12.65 23.99 -10.84
CA VAL A 181 -11.28 24.03 -10.31
C VAL A 181 -11.11 25.00 -9.13
N GLN A 182 -11.97 26.02 -9.04
CA GLN A 182 -11.97 26.94 -7.90
C GLN A 182 -12.41 26.24 -6.60
N GLU A 183 -13.19 25.18 -6.68
CA GLU A 183 -13.51 24.32 -5.54
C GLU A 183 -12.28 23.51 -5.11
N ASP A 184 -11.49 22.96 -6.06
CA ASP A 184 -10.22 22.31 -5.76
C ASP A 184 -9.27 23.26 -5.01
N LEU A 185 -9.14 24.49 -5.51
CA LEU A 185 -8.32 25.54 -4.89
C LEU A 185 -8.83 25.91 -3.49
N ALA A 186 -10.15 26.03 -3.31
CA ALA A 186 -10.75 26.30 -2.01
C ALA A 186 -10.49 25.19 -0.99
N VAL A 187 -10.51 23.92 -1.41
CA VAL A 187 -10.16 22.76 -0.58
C VAL A 187 -8.71 22.84 -0.12
N VAL A 188 -7.77 23.07 -1.04
CA VAL A 188 -6.34 23.18 -0.72
C VAL A 188 -6.08 24.30 0.27
N ARG A 189 -6.66 25.47 0.06
CA ARG A 189 -6.51 26.64 0.95
C ARG A 189 -7.12 26.39 2.34
N ALA A 190 -8.32 25.82 2.39
CA ALA A 190 -8.96 25.49 3.66
C ALA A 190 -8.15 24.46 4.48
N ILE A 191 -7.52 23.47 3.81
CA ILE A 191 -6.60 22.55 4.45
C ILE A 191 -5.38 23.32 4.97
N ARG A 192 -4.76 24.17 4.14
CA ARG A 192 -3.59 24.97 4.51
C ARG A 192 -3.84 25.83 5.76
N ASP A 193 -5.00 26.48 5.81
CA ASP A 193 -5.42 27.28 6.97
C ASP A 193 -5.57 26.43 8.23
N ALA A 194 -6.06 25.20 8.08
CA ALA A 194 -6.30 24.28 9.21
C ALA A 194 -5.01 23.64 9.75
N VAL A 195 -4.03 23.29 8.88
CA VAL A 195 -2.81 22.55 9.29
C VAL A 195 -1.56 23.42 9.37
N GLY A 196 -1.63 24.66 8.93
CA GLY A 196 -0.52 25.62 8.96
C GLY A 196 0.46 25.50 7.79
N PRO A 197 1.43 26.43 7.69
CA PRO A 197 2.28 26.57 6.52
C PRO A 197 3.34 25.47 6.36
N SER A 198 3.69 24.78 7.43
CA SER A 198 4.76 23.74 7.41
C SER A 198 4.28 22.34 7.04
N ALA A 199 2.97 22.09 7.07
CA ALA A 199 2.44 20.79 6.71
C ALA A 199 2.54 20.54 5.21
N ALA A 200 2.91 19.32 4.81
CA ALA A 200 2.85 18.90 3.43
C ALA A 200 1.40 18.64 3.00
N ILE A 201 0.99 19.22 1.89
CA ILE A 201 -0.33 18.96 1.28
C ILE A 201 -0.10 18.28 -0.05
N MET A 202 -0.77 17.17 -0.24
CA MET A 202 -0.84 16.40 -1.46
C MET A 202 -2.28 16.39 -1.96
N VAL A 203 -2.47 16.28 -3.25
CA VAL A 203 -3.81 16.18 -3.83
C VAL A 203 -3.86 15.02 -4.82
N ASP A 204 -5.04 14.41 -4.94
CA ASP A 204 -5.26 13.22 -5.74
C ASP A 204 -6.52 13.38 -6.58
N TYR A 205 -6.37 13.24 -7.89
CA TYR A 205 -7.45 13.29 -8.87
C TYR A 205 -8.07 11.92 -9.16
N ASN A 206 -7.48 10.83 -8.67
CA ASN A 206 -7.94 9.46 -8.90
C ASN A 206 -8.31 9.18 -10.35
N GLN A 207 -7.42 9.52 -11.28
CA GLN A 207 -7.54 9.21 -12.71
C GLN A 207 -8.73 9.90 -13.42
N SER A 208 -9.25 11.00 -12.88
CA SER A 208 -10.53 11.58 -13.35
C SER A 208 -10.40 12.53 -14.53
N LEU A 209 -9.20 12.94 -14.93
CA LEU A 209 -9.00 14.00 -15.91
C LEU A 209 -8.39 13.49 -17.22
N THR A 210 -8.63 14.21 -18.31
CA THR A 210 -7.80 14.09 -19.50
C THR A 210 -6.44 14.79 -19.27
N PRO A 211 -5.37 14.45 -20.00
CA PRO A 211 -4.10 15.15 -19.84
C PRO A 211 -4.19 16.67 -20.03
N ALA A 212 -5.03 17.14 -20.97
CA ALA A 212 -5.24 18.57 -21.22
C ALA A 212 -5.93 19.27 -20.03
N ASP A 213 -6.99 18.65 -19.48
CA ASP A 213 -7.69 19.18 -18.31
C ASP A 213 -6.79 19.18 -17.07
N ALA A 214 -6.01 18.11 -16.90
CA ALA A 214 -5.05 17.98 -15.81
C ALA A 214 -4.04 19.14 -15.82
N ILE A 215 -3.42 19.42 -16.97
CA ILE A 215 -2.48 20.53 -17.12
C ILE A 215 -3.16 21.86 -16.75
N GLY A 216 -4.36 22.11 -17.27
CA GLY A 216 -5.12 23.32 -16.98
C GLY A 216 -5.40 23.50 -15.49
N ARG A 217 -5.86 22.46 -14.82
CA ARG A 217 -6.20 22.47 -13.38
C ARG A 217 -4.97 22.57 -12.48
N ILE A 218 -3.92 21.80 -12.78
CA ILE A 218 -2.68 21.83 -11.98
C ILE A 218 -2.06 23.23 -12.00
N ARG A 219 -2.07 23.91 -13.16
CA ARG A 219 -1.57 25.29 -13.25
C ARG A 219 -2.33 26.29 -12.37
N VAL A 220 -3.61 26.07 -12.12
CA VAL A 220 -4.40 26.88 -11.16
C VAL A 220 -3.94 26.64 -9.72
N LEU A 221 -3.48 25.42 -9.42
CA LEU A 221 -2.99 25.02 -8.09
C LEU A 221 -1.49 25.33 -7.89
N GLU A 222 -0.76 25.67 -8.95
CA GLU A 222 0.65 26.11 -8.86
C GLU A 222 0.73 27.36 -7.97
N GLY A 223 1.67 27.36 -7.04
CA GLY A 223 1.79 28.45 -6.04
C GLY A 223 1.16 28.11 -4.67
N GLU A 224 0.30 27.10 -4.57
CA GLU A 224 -0.25 26.65 -3.28
C GLU A 224 0.73 25.76 -2.48
N GLY A 225 1.92 25.46 -3.02
CA GLY A 225 2.97 24.71 -2.35
C GLY A 225 2.61 23.25 -2.09
N LEU A 226 2.00 22.60 -3.08
CA LEU A 226 1.68 21.16 -3.04
C LEU A 226 2.95 20.32 -3.09
N ALA A 227 2.99 19.26 -2.29
CA ALA A 227 4.10 18.30 -2.32
C ALA A 227 4.08 17.44 -3.60
N TRP A 228 2.89 17.08 -4.08
CA TRP A 228 2.65 16.47 -5.40
C TRP A 228 1.16 16.51 -5.77
N VAL A 229 0.90 16.30 -7.05
CA VAL A 229 -0.40 15.93 -7.60
C VAL A 229 -0.35 14.45 -7.98
N GLU A 230 -1.35 13.67 -7.53
CA GLU A 230 -1.44 12.23 -7.70
C GLU A 230 -2.43 11.86 -8.79
N GLU A 231 -2.05 10.89 -9.62
CA GLU A 231 -2.86 10.27 -10.67
C GLU A 231 -3.83 11.22 -11.41
N PRO A 232 -3.34 12.29 -12.03
CA PRO A 232 -4.22 13.26 -12.69
C PRO A 232 -5.00 12.66 -13.88
N THR A 233 -4.45 11.65 -14.57
CA THR A 233 -5.10 10.94 -15.69
C THR A 233 -5.06 9.42 -15.48
N LEU A 234 -5.58 8.64 -16.42
CA LEU A 234 -5.70 7.19 -16.31
C LEU A 234 -4.35 6.52 -16.02
N ALA A 235 -4.30 5.61 -15.06
CA ALA A 235 -3.07 4.99 -14.57
C ALA A 235 -2.23 4.30 -15.65
N HIS A 236 -2.86 3.79 -16.72
CA HIS A 236 -2.21 3.13 -17.85
C HIS A 236 -1.82 4.10 -18.99
N ASP A 237 -2.18 5.39 -18.89
CA ASP A 237 -1.77 6.43 -19.84
C ASP A 237 -0.41 7.00 -19.43
N PHE A 238 0.64 6.19 -19.59
CA PHE A 238 2.00 6.58 -19.24
C PHE A 238 2.50 7.78 -20.04
N ASP A 239 2.12 7.89 -21.31
CA ASP A 239 2.50 9.01 -22.17
C ASP A 239 1.76 10.29 -21.76
N GLY A 240 0.49 10.20 -21.40
CA GLY A 240 -0.29 11.31 -20.86
C GLY A 240 0.29 11.84 -19.56
N HIS A 241 0.62 10.96 -18.62
CA HIS A 241 1.31 11.33 -17.39
C HIS A 241 2.69 11.97 -17.67
N ALA A 242 3.49 11.41 -18.58
CA ALA A 242 4.78 11.96 -18.96
C ALA A 242 4.64 13.36 -19.62
N HIS A 243 3.55 13.57 -20.38
CA HIS A 243 3.27 14.89 -20.95
C HIS A 243 2.93 15.89 -19.84
N ILE A 244 2.07 15.53 -18.88
CA ILE A 244 1.71 16.37 -17.74
C ILE A 244 2.97 16.72 -16.93
N ALA A 245 3.72 15.72 -16.46
CA ALA A 245 4.92 15.91 -15.63
C ALA A 245 5.99 16.84 -16.29
N ARG A 246 6.05 16.86 -17.63
CA ARG A 246 7.00 17.72 -18.35
C ARG A 246 6.57 19.18 -18.43
N VAL A 247 5.28 19.51 -18.29
CA VAL A 247 4.76 20.86 -18.59
C VAL A 247 4.14 21.57 -17.39
N VAL A 248 4.11 20.94 -16.23
CA VAL A 248 3.70 21.54 -14.96
C VAL A 248 4.89 21.60 -13.99
N ASP A 249 4.90 22.58 -13.08
CA ASP A 249 5.97 22.76 -12.11
C ASP A 249 5.73 21.94 -10.83
N THR A 250 4.46 21.63 -10.51
CA THR A 250 4.11 20.79 -9.35
C THR A 250 4.49 19.33 -9.62
N PRO A 251 5.22 18.66 -8.71
CA PRO A 251 5.60 17.26 -8.91
C PRO A 251 4.40 16.34 -9.11
N ILE A 252 4.52 15.39 -10.04
CA ILE A 252 3.53 14.35 -10.31
C ILE A 252 3.96 13.06 -9.61
N GLN A 253 3.03 12.40 -8.89
CA GLN A 253 3.23 11.10 -8.28
C GLN A 253 2.18 10.11 -8.78
N CYS A 254 2.62 8.91 -9.18
CA CYS A 254 1.75 7.85 -9.67
C CYS A 254 2.22 6.49 -9.16
N GLY A 255 1.36 5.49 -9.25
CA GLY A 255 1.80 4.12 -9.01
C GLY A 255 0.84 3.23 -8.23
N GLU A 256 -0.11 3.79 -7.50
CA GLU A 256 -1.07 2.99 -6.72
C GLU A 256 -1.89 2.03 -7.57
N ASN A 257 -2.07 2.34 -8.85
CA ASN A 257 -2.87 1.54 -9.80
C ASN A 257 -2.04 0.78 -10.85
N TRP A 258 -0.71 0.75 -10.72
CA TRP A 258 0.15 -0.07 -11.58
C TRP A 258 0.18 -1.53 -11.13
N TRP A 259 0.10 -2.45 -12.10
CA TRP A 259 0.09 -3.88 -11.85
C TRP A 259 1.45 -4.52 -12.07
N GLY A 260 2.07 -4.90 -10.95
CA GLY A 260 3.36 -5.56 -10.93
C GLY A 260 4.55 -4.67 -11.33
N PRO A 261 5.78 -5.19 -11.17
CA PRO A 261 7.01 -4.47 -11.54
C PRO A 261 7.10 -4.11 -13.02
N GLN A 262 6.32 -4.77 -13.89
CA GLN A 262 6.29 -4.50 -15.33
C GLN A 262 5.70 -3.12 -15.63
N ASP A 263 4.55 -2.76 -15.05
CA ASP A 263 3.96 -1.44 -15.24
C ASP A 263 4.87 -0.36 -14.66
N MET A 264 5.49 -0.62 -13.50
CA MET A 264 6.52 0.27 -12.95
C MET A 264 7.67 0.51 -13.94
N ALA A 265 8.18 -0.55 -14.59
CA ALA A 265 9.23 -0.41 -15.60
C ALA A 265 8.75 0.35 -16.85
N HIS A 266 7.48 0.20 -17.24
CA HIS A 266 6.87 0.97 -18.35
C HIS A 266 6.79 2.46 -17.99
N ALA A 267 6.27 2.78 -16.80
CA ALA A 267 6.15 4.15 -16.31
C ALA A 267 7.52 4.86 -16.22
N ILE A 268 8.53 4.17 -15.70
CA ILE A 268 9.90 4.70 -15.62
C ILE A 268 10.47 4.99 -17.03
N ARG A 269 10.30 4.08 -17.99
CA ARG A 269 10.75 4.30 -19.37
C ARG A 269 10.05 5.50 -20.03
N ALA A 270 8.76 5.67 -19.78
CA ALA A 270 7.97 6.80 -20.26
C ALA A 270 8.31 8.11 -19.53
N ARG A 271 8.96 8.06 -18.36
CA ARG A 271 9.10 9.19 -17.42
C ARG A 271 7.73 9.74 -17.00
N ALA A 272 6.84 8.83 -16.63
CA ALA A 272 5.44 9.14 -16.36
C ALA A 272 5.23 9.98 -15.10
N SER A 273 6.20 10.05 -14.18
CA SER A 273 6.07 10.81 -12.94
C SER A 273 7.42 11.19 -12.34
N ASP A 274 7.41 12.17 -11.43
CA ASP A 274 8.58 12.66 -10.70
C ASP A 274 8.88 11.82 -9.44
N ALA A 275 7.86 11.15 -8.92
CA ALA A 275 7.94 10.22 -7.81
C ALA A 275 6.94 9.08 -8.01
N VAL A 276 7.13 7.96 -7.30
CA VAL A 276 6.28 6.78 -7.44
C VAL A 276 5.70 6.36 -6.10
N MET A 277 4.50 5.74 -6.14
CA MET A 277 3.83 5.19 -4.96
C MET A 277 3.19 3.84 -5.24
N PRO A 278 4.00 2.81 -5.40
CA PRO A 278 3.47 1.47 -5.63
C PRO A 278 2.61 1.01 -4.45
N ASP A 279 1.55 0.27 -4.76
CA ASP A 279 0.73 -0.47 -3.81
C ASP A 279 1.29 -1.89 -3.67
N VAL A 280 1.59 -2.34 -2.46
CA VAL A 280 2.20 -3.67 -2.26
C VAL A 280 1.30 -4.79 -2.77
N MET A 281 -0.02 -4.68 -2.65
CA MET A 281 -0.96 -5.66 -3.17
C MET A 281 -0.95 -5.69 -4.70
N LYS A 282 -0.99 -4.52 -5.36
CA LYS A 282 -0.94 -4.43 -6.83
C LYS A 282 0.44 -4.76 -7.40
N MET A 283 1.50 -4.59 -6.60
CA MET A 283 2.85 -5.07 -6.95
C MET A 283 3.01 -6.59 -6.80
N LEU A 284 1.96 -7.35 -6.50
CA LEU A 284 1.97 -8.79 -6.26
C LEU A 284 2.71 -9.18 -4.97
N GLY A 285 2.57 -8.40 -3.92
CA GLY A 285 3.11 -8.68 -2.59
C GLY A 285 4.50 -8.12 -2.35
N VAL A 286 5.12 -8.59 -1.29
CA VAL A 286 6.47 -8.18 -0.86
C VAL A 286 7.51 -8.48 -1.93
N THR A 287 7.45 -9.67 -2.55
CA THR A 287 8.39 -10.07 -3.62
C THR A 287 8.35 -9.11 -4.80
N GLY A 288 7.14 -8.70 -5.21
CA GLY A 288 6.97 -7.73 -6.29
C GLY A 288 7.38 -6.31 -5.89
N TRP A 289 7.09 -5.90 -4.65
CA TRP A 289 7.55 -4.62 -4.11
C TRP A 289 9.07 -4.47 -4.15
N LEU A 290 9.81 -5.48 -3.70
CA LEU A 290 11.27 -5.44 -3.71
C LEU A 290 11.84 -5.21 -5.12
N LYS A 291 11.21 -5.82 -6.14
CA LYS A 291 11.57 -5.59 -7.55
C LYS A 291 11.24 -4.17 -7.99
N ALA A 292 10.07 -3.65 -7.61
CA ALA A 292 9.64 -2.28 -7.93
C ALA A 292 10.55 -1.23 -7.26
N ALA A 293 10.92 -1.43 -5.98
CA ALA A 293 11.83 -0.57 -5.25
C ALA A 293 13.22 -0.50 -5.90
N THR A 294 13.74 -1.65 -6.37
CA THR A 294 15.02 -1.70 -7.10
C THR A 294 14.95 -0.93 -8.43
N LEU A 295 13.82 -1.01 -9.15
CA LEU A 295 13.61 -0.23 -10.37
C LEU A 295 13.58 1.28 -10.09
N ALA A 296 12.88 1.70 -9.02
CA ALA A 296 12.82 3.09 -8.60
C ALA A 296 14.20 3.63 -8.20
N GLU A 297 14.97 2.85 -7.43
CA GLU A 297 16.35 3.17 -7.04
C GLU A 297 17.23 3.40 -8.27
N GLY A 298 17.21 2.46 -9.23
CA GLY A 298 17.96 2.58 -10.48
C GLY A 298 17.59 3.79 -11.35
N ALA A 299 16.35 4.29 -11.19
CA ALA A 299 15.85 5.47 -11.87
C ALA A 299 16.01 6.77 -11.04
N GLY A 300 16.47 6.70 -9.79
CA GLY A 300 16.61 7.85 -8.88
C GLY A 300 15.26 8.44 -8.43
N LEU A 301 14.17 7.64 -8.47
CA LEU A 301 12.82 8.09 -8.12
C LEU A 301 12.54 7.89 -6.63
N ARG A 302 11.93 8.90 -6.00
CA ARG A 302 11.41 8.77 -4.63
C ARG A 302 10.22 7.82 -4.59
N VAL A 303 10.13 7.04 -3.50
CA VAL A 303 9.08 6.03 -3.31
C VAL A 303 8.25 6.36 -2.11
N SER A 304 6.97 6.64 -2.31
CA SER A 304 5.94 6.67 -1.28
C SER A 304 5.17 5.35 -1.30
N THR A 305 4.26 5.14 -0.35
CA THR A 305 3.41 3.94 -0.30
C THR A 305 1.95 4.30 -0.48
N HIS A 306 1.17 3.34 -0.96
CA HIS A 306 -0.28 3.36 -0.96
C HIS A 306 -0.79 2.30 0.02
N LEU A 307 -1.65 2.67 0.97
CA LEU A 307 -2.28 1.80 1.96
C LEU A 307 -1.30 0.88 2.76
N TRP A 308 -1.81 -0.20 3.35
CA TRP A 308 -1.06 -1.29 4.00
C TRP A 308 -0.08 -0.80 5.08
N SER A 309 -0.53 0.11 5.95
CA SER A 309 0.32 0.90 6.86
C SER A 309 1.38 0.09 7.60
N GLU A 310 1.03 -1.07 8.17
CA GLU A 310 1.91 -1.95 8.93
C GLU A 310 3.04 -2.50 8.04
N LEU A 311 2.69 -3.14 6.94
CA LEU A 311 3.62 -3.75 6.00
C LEU A 311 4.39 -2.68 5.23
N SER A 312 3.72 -1.61 4.79
CA SER A 312 4.33 -0.50 4.05
C SER A 312 5.42 0.21 4.84
N ALA A 313 5.26 0.36 6.17
CA ALA A 313 6.29 0.94 7.03
C ALA A 313 7.57 0.09 7.05
N GLN A 314 7.43 -1.23 7.01
CA GLN A 314 8.54 -2.16 6.93
C GLN A 314 9.23 -2.10 5.56
N LEU A 315 8.45 -2.14 4.49
CA LEU A 315 8.98 -2.11 3.12
C LEU A 315 9.66 -0.78 2.80
N LEU A 316 9.10 0.33 3.27
CA LEU A 316 9.71 1.64 3.08
C LEU A 316 11.05 1.78 3.83
N SER A 317 11.21 1.10 4.99
CA SER A 317 12.49 1.05 5.70
C SER A 317 13.59 0.35 4.91
N LEU A 318 13.23 -0.52 3.95
CA LEU A 318 14.14 -1.23 3.05
C LEU A 318 14.38 -0.47 1.73
N THR A 319 13.62 0.60 1.49
CA THR A 319 13.62 1.33 0.22
C THR A 319 14.61 2.51 0.30
N PRO A 320 15.72 2.51 -0.47
CA PRO A 320 16.75 3.55 -0.37
C PRO A 320 16.22 4.96 -0.65
N MET A 321 15.24 5.08 -1.55
CA MET A 321 14.61 6.34 -1.96
C MET A 321 13.29 6.59 -1.22
N ALA A 322 13.14 6.11 0.03
CA ALA A 322 11.94 6.29 0.85
C ALA A 322 11.50 7.75 0.95
N HIS A 323 10.21 8.01 0.78
CA HIS A 323 9.66 9.36 0.79
C HIS A 323 8.55 9.51 1.84
N TRP A 324 7.34 9.02 1.59
CA TRP A 324 6.21 9.13 2.51
C TRP A 324 5.46 7.81 2.65
N LEU A 325 4.99 7.56 3.86
CA LEU A 325 4.07 6.48 4.19
C LEU A 325 2.64 7.01 4.19
N GLU A 326 1.76 6.43 3.40
CA GLU A 326 0.33 6.64 3.55
C GLU A 326 -0.19 5.87 4.76
N TYR A 327 -0.83 6.60 5.68
CA TYR A 327 -1.50 5.97 6.80
C TYR A 327 -2.99 5.80 6.52
N CYS A 328 -3.47 4.58 6.70
CA CYS A 328 -4.86 4.21 6.53
C CYS A 328 -5.32 3.43 7.78
N ASP A 329 -6.45 3.82 8.36
CA ASP A 329 -7.05 3.18 9.53
C ASP A 329 -8.33 2.37 9.21
N TRP A 330 -8.58 2.11 7.93
CA TRP A 330 -9.82 1.50 7.42
C TRP A 330 -10.09 0.09 7.93
N TRP A 331 -9.07 -0.65 8.34
CA TRP A 331 -9.18 -1.99 8.90
C TRP A 331 -8.56 -2.13 10.29
N ASN A 332 -8.17 -1.01 10.92
CA ASN A 332 -7.70 -1.02 12.30
C ASN A 332 -8.65 -1.73 13.27
N PRO A 333 -10.00 -1.71 13.08
CA PRO A 333 -10.93 -2.44 13.97
C PRO A 333 -10.69 -3.94 14.08
N ILE A 334 -9.98 -4.57 13.14
CA ILE A 334 -9.67 -6.01 13.18
C ILE A 334 -8.19 -6.29 13.46
N LEU A 335 -7.36 -5.27 13.68
CA LEU A 335 -5.95 -5.44 14.05
C LEU A 335 -5.78 -5.45 15.57
N ALA A 336 -5.00 -6.40 16.08
CA ALA A 336 -4.65 -6.44 17.50
C ALA A 336 -3.72 -5.28 17.90
N ALA A 337 -2.86 -4.84 16.99
CA ALA A 337 -1.91 -3.75 17.20
C ALA A 337 -1.71 -2.94 15.90
N PRO A 338 -2.56 -1.95 15.62
CA PRO A 338 -2.38 -1.06 14.47
C PRO A 338 -1.05 -0.30 14.54
N LEU A 339 -0.53 0.11 13.38
CA LEU A 339 0.71 0.90 13.28
C LEU A 339 0.66 2.14 14.17
N ARG A 340 1.65 2.28 15.05
CA ARG A 340 1.80 3.47 15.88
C ARG A 340 2.44 4.61 15.08
N VAL A 341 1.90 5.81 15.25
CA VAL A 341 2.46 7.05 14.69
C VAL A 341 2.76 8.01 15.81
N GLU A 342 3.98 8.51 15.89
CA GLU A 342 4.43 9.44 16.90
C GLU A 342 5.17 10.61 16.23
N GLN A 343 4.72 11.82 16.49
CA GLN A 343 5.33 13.05 15.96
C GLN A 343 5.48 13.03 14.41
N GLY A 344 4.48 12.47 13.70
CA GLY A 344 4.49 12.38 12.25
C GLY A 344 5.35 11.28 11.65
N PHE A 345 5.80 10.33 12.48
CA PHE A 345 6.62 9.20 12.05
C PHE A 345 6.04 7.87 12.50
N SER A 346 6.13 6.87 11.63
CA SER A 346 5.77 5.48 11.97
C SER A 346 6.74 4.90 12.98
N ARG A 347 6.24 3.97 13.82
CA ARG A 347 7.02 3.20 14.81
C ARG A 347 6.82 1.72 14.56
N ILE A 348 7.90 1.04 14.17
CA ILE A 348 7.94 -0.41 13.91
C ILE A 348 8.92 -1.14 14.82
N ASP A 349 9.43 -0.48 15.86
CA ASP A 349 10.31 -1.06 16.85
C ASP A 349 9.60 -2.18 17.64
N GLY A 350 10.26 -3.33 17.75
CA GLY A 350 9.73 -4.50 18.46
C GLY A 350 8.67 -5.30 17.69
N VAL A 351 8.39 -4.95 16.43
CA VAL A 351 7.48 -5.70 15.57
C VAL A 351 8.11 -7.02 15.13
N ILE A 352 7.35 -8.11 15.16
CA ILE A 352 7.68 -9.40 14.58
C ILE A 352 6.86 -9.61 13.32
N GLY A 353 7.44 -10.22 12.28
CA GLY A 353 6.77 -10.39 11.02
C GLY A 353 6.61 -9.06 10.27
N THR A 354 5.47 -8.90 9.62
CA THR A 354 5.07 -7.69 8.88
C THR A 354 4.39 -6.64 9.78
N GLY A 355 4.06 -7.00 11.02
CA GLY A 355 3.28 -6.16 11.94
C GLY A 355 1.77 -6.36 11.83
N VAL A 356 1.31 -7.21 10.94
CA VAL A 356 -0.11 -7.57 10.83
C VAL A 356 -0.42 -8.66 11.84
N GLU A 357 -1.37 -8.40 12.74
CA GLU A 357 -1.87 -9.35 13.74
C GLU A 357 -3.37 -9.17 13.87
N TRP A 358 -4.14 -10.27 13.86
CA TRP A 358 -5.60 -10.18 13.93
C TRP A 358 -6.10 -10.11 15.39
N ASP A 359 -7.05 -9.22 15.66
CA ASP A 359 -8.00 -9.41 16.75
C ASP A 359 -9.04 -10.43 16.28
N GLU A 360 -8.85 -11.69 16.61
CA GLU A 360 -9.71 -12.77 16.16
C GLU A 360 -11.18 -12.60 16.59
N ALA A 361 -11.44 -12.00 17.75
CA ALA A 361 -12.80 -11.71 18.18
C ALA A 361 -13.45 -10.63 17.30
N ALA A 362 -12.69 -9.62 16.90
CA ALA A 362 -13.16 -8.62 15.95
C ALA A 362 -13.35 -9.20 14.55
N VAL A 363 -12.42 -10.01 14.06
CA VAL A 363 -12.53 -10.71 12.78
C VAL A 363 -13.80 -11.54 12.72
N GLN A 364 -14.13 -12.32 13.77
CA GLN A 364 -15.34 -13.14 13.82
C GLN A 364 -16.63 -12.31 13.67
N ARG A 365 -16.66 -11.09 14.19
CA ARG A 365 -17.82 -10.18 14.04
C ARG A 365 -17.96 -9.61 12.63
N CYS A 366 -16.88 -9.62 11.84
CA CYS A 366 -16.83 -9.03 10.50
C CYS A 366 -16.89 -10.08 9.37
N LEU A 367 -17.03 -11.38 9.68
CA LEU A 367 -17.11 -12.43 8.65
C LEU A 367 -18.26 -12.14 7.68
N ALA A 368 -17.99 -12.29 6.36
CA ALA A 368 -18.92 -12.02 5.26
C ALA A 368 -19.70 -13.25 4.81
#